data_d66e34aaaff3b6abad2927b19f9f4110
#
_entry.id   d66e34aaaff3b6abad2927b19f9f4110
#
_cell.length_a   1.000
_cell.length_b   1.000
_cell.length_c   1.000
_cell.angle_alpha   90.00
_cell.angle_beta   90.00
_cell.angle_gamma   90.00
#
_symmetry.space_group_name_H-M   'P 1'
#
loop_
_entity.id
_entity.type
_entity.pdbx_description
1 polymer ?
#
loop_
_entity_poly.entity_id
_entity_poly.type
_entity_poly.pdbx_seq_one_letter_code
_entity_poly.pdbx_strand_id
1 'polypeptide(L)'
;MTEMNRQSVLMVGAGSYLPSHVMTNDDLAEFVETDDSWIKQRTGISQRHVVAEGEKTSDLAVHAAQRALENAGLTAADIDIIIIATTTPDDTFPSTASVVQHKLNAYQAFAFDVQAVCAGFVYGLGVGDSLIKSGQGQRALIIGAESFTKLLNWKDRTTCVLFG
;
A
#
# COMPACT_ATOMS: atom_id res chain seq x y z
N MET A 1 -9.16 -35.89 -18.94
CA MET A 1 -8.96 -34.44 -18.71
C MET A 1 -9.79 -34.10 -17.49
N THR A 2 -9.15 -33.99 -16.33
CA THR A 2 -9.82 -33.61 -15.08
C THR A 2 -10.25 -32.15 -15.21
N GLU A 3 -11.54 -31.87 -15.09
CA GLU A 3 -12.03 -30.49 -14.96
C GLU A 3 -11.31 -29.87 -13.76
N MET A 4 -10.43 -28.93 -14.02
CA MET A 4 -9.86 -28.10 -12.97
C MET A 4 -11.02 -27.33 -12.34
N ASN A 5 -11.43 -27.73 -11.15
CA ASN A 5 -12.37 -26.99 -10.33
C ASN A 5 -11.79 -25.59 -10.11
N ARG A 6 -12.19 -24.60 -10.94
CA ARG A 6 -11.74 -23.22 -10.85
C ARG A 6 -12.40 -22.57 -9.66
N GLN A 7 -11.81 -22.77 -8.50
CA GLN A 7 -12.23 -22.04 -7.31
C GLN A 7 -11.99 -20.55 -7.56
N SER A 8 -13.05 -19.75 -7.48
CA SER A 8 -12.97 -18.30 -7.59
C SER A 8 -12.60 -17.70 -6.24
N VAL A 9 -11.66 -16.76 -6.25
CA VAL A 9 -11.37 -15.93 -5.09
C VAL A 9 -12.09 -14.59 -5.28
N LEU A 10 -12.73 -14.10 -4.22
CA LEU A 10 -13.53 -12.89 -4.24
C LEU A 10 -12.86 -11.79 -3.42
N MET A 11 -12.92 -10.56 -3.90
CA MET A 11 -12.61 -9.39 -3.09
C MET A 11 -13.85 -9.06 -2.27
N VAL A 12 -13.74 -9.15 -0.94
CA VAL A 12 -14.86 -8.98 -0.01
C VAL A 12 -14.83 -7.65 0.74
N GLY A 13 -13.73 -6.92 0.67
CA GLY A 13 -13.60 -5.60 1.28
C GLY A 13 -12.45 -4.82 0.70
N ALA A 14 -12.54 -3.50 0.79
CA ALA A 14 -11.50 -2.55 0.38
C ALA A 14 -11.41 -1.41 1.38
N GLY A 15 -10.20 -0.86 1.53
CA GLY A 15 -9.93 0.29 2.39
C GLY A 15 -8.71 1.04 1.90
N SER A 16 -8.67 2.33 2.19
CA SER A 16 -7.55 3.20 1.83
C SER A 16 -7.23 4.16 2.97
N TYR A 17 -5.99 4.62 3.01
CA TYR A 17 -5.56 5.66 3.92
C TYR A 17 -4.57 6.59 3.21
N LEU A 18 -4.69 7.87 3.47
CA LEU A 18 -3.75 8.89 3.04
C LEU A 18 -3.28 9.67 4.26
N PRO A 19 -1.99 10.05 4.36
CA PRO A 19 -1.48 10.94 5.39
C PRO A 19 -2.30 12.24 5.48
N SER A 20 -2.38 12.83 6.67
CA SER A 20 -3.20 14.02 6.88
C SER A 20 -2.61 15.31 6.28
N HIS A 21 -1.28 15.36 6.13
CA HIS A 21 -0.61 16.52 5.56
C HIS A 21 -0.79 16.55 4.05
N VAL A 22 -1.52 17.54 3.56
CA VAL A 22 -1.70 17.80 2.13
C VAL A 22 -0.72 18.90 1.70
N MET A 23 0.00 18.65 0.62
CA MET A 23 0.85 19.63 -0.06
C MET A 23 0.27 19.87 -1.46
N THR A 24 -0.13 21.10 -1.74
CA THR A 24 -0.64 21.52 -3.05
C THR A 24 0.49 21.74 -4.05
N ASN A 25 0.14 21.94 -5.33
CA ASN A 25 1.13 22.33 -6.34
C ASN A 25 1.72 23.72 -6.07
N ASP A 26 0.92 24.62 -5.48
CA ASP A 26 1.40 25.96 -5.12
C ASP A 26 2.40 25.92 -3.96
N ASP A 27 2.16 25.05 -2.95
CA ASP A 27 3.14 24.80 -1.88
C ASP A 27 4.45 24.24 -2.45
N LEU A 28 4.36 23.34 -3.45
CA LEU A 28 5.55 22.78 -4.10
C LEU A 28 6.34 23.83 -4.89
N ALA A 29 5.66 24.82 -5.45
CA ALA A 29 6.28 25.94 -6.15
C ALA A 29 7.17 26.82 -5.26
N GLU A 30 7.03 26.73 -3.95
CA GLU A 30 7.95 27.38 -2.99
C GLU A 30 9.34 26.72 -2.96
N PHE A 31 9.46 25.46 -3.37
CA PHE A 31 10.70 24.67 -3.31
C PHE A 31 11.40 24.57 -4.66
N VAL A 32 10.63 24.55 -5.76
CA VAL A 32 11.16 24.40 -7.14
C VAL A 32 10.43 25.31 -8.11
N GLU A 33 11.10 25.68 -9.19
CA GLU A 33 10.54 26.51 -10.25
C GLU A 33 9.46 25.73 -11.04
N THR A 34 8.20 25.86 -10.63
CA THR A 34 7.04 25.17 -11.22
C THR A 34 5.77 25.98 -10.98
N ASP A 35 4.63 25.53 -11.51
CA ASP A 35 3.30 26.06 -11.23
C ASP A 35 2.24 24.95 -11.33
N ASP A 36 1.06 25.21 -10.80
CA ASP A 36 -0.06 24.27 -10.78
C ASP A 36 -0.48 23.83 -12.20
N SER A 37 -0.54 24.76 -13.15
CA SER A 37 -0.93 24.46 -14.53
C SER A 37 0.07 23.54 -15.21
N TRP A 38 1.37 23.78 -15.01
CA TRP A 38 2.44 22.97 -15.57
C TRP A 38 2.43 21.53 -15.04
N ILE A 39 2.21 21.36 -13.73
CA ILE A 39 2.13 20.03 -13.09
C ILE A 39 0.88 19.30 -13.56
N LYS A 40 -0.29 19.93 -13.50
CA LYS A 40 -1.57 19.30 -13.91
C LYS A 40 -1.57 18.87 -15.36
N GLN A 41 -1.04 19.68 -16.26
CA GLN A 41 -0.99 19.34 -17.68
C GLN A 41 -0.17 18.08 -17.96
N ARG A 42 0.86 17.80 -17.16
CA ARG A 42 1.79 16.69 -17.36
C ARG A 42 1.45 15.45 -16.57
N THR A 43 0.87 15.60 -15.40
CA THR A 43 0.69 14.51 -14.43
C THR A 43 -0.77 14.30 -14.02
N GLY A 44 -1.61 15.31 -14.16
CA GLY A 44 -2.97 15.33 -13.62
C GLY A 44 -3.00 15.57 -12.10
N ILE A 45 -1.85 15.68 -11.41
CA ILE A 45 -1.75 15.78 -9.95
C ILE A 45 -2.06 17.22 -9.52
N SER A 46 -3.00 17.38 -8.59
CA SER A 46 -3.35 18.66 -7.98
C SER A 46 -2.71 18.86 -6.61
N GLN A 47 -2.50 17.77 -5.89
CA GLN A 47 -1.93 17.76 -4.55
C GLN A 47 -1.31 16.39 -4.25
N ARG A 48 -0.51 16.31 -3.19
CA ARG A 48 0.01 15.05 -2.66
C ARG A 48 -0.14 15.00 -1.16
N HIS A 49 -0.15 13.78 -0.63
CA HIS A 49 -0.16 13.54 0.79
C HIS A 49 1.25 13.18 1.26
N VAL A 50 1.74 13.90 2.25
CA VAL A 50 3.10 13.76 2.78
C VAL A 50 3.03 13.09 4.15
N VAL A 51 3.81 12.03 4.34
CA VAL A 51 3.89 11.35 5.63
C VAL A 51 4.45 12.28 6.71
N ALA A 52 3.89 12.19 7.91
CA ALA A 52 4.37 12.94 9.05
C ALA A 52 5.76 12.45 9.51
N GLU A 53 6.45 13.25 10.31
CA GLU A 53 7.67 12.81 10.97
C GLU A 53 7.38 11.59 11.86
N GLY A 54 8.16 10.53 11.71
CA GLY A 54 7.96 9.26 12.42
C GLY A 54 6.90 8.34 11.84
N GLU A 55 6.01 8.81 10.97
CA GLU A 55 5.00 7.96 10.31
C GLU A 55 5.68 7.01 9.32
N LYS A 56 5.42 5.71 9.45
CA LYS A 56 6.05 4.64 8.68
C LYS A 56 5.07 4.04 7.67
N THR A 57 5.60 3.33 6.67
CA THR A 57 4.80 2.60 5.68
C THR A 57 3.85 1.60 6.35
N SER A 58 4.29 0.94 7.43
CA SER A 58 3.43 0.05 8.21
C SER A 58 2.25 0.77 8.88
N ASP A 59 2.38 2.06 9.26
CA ASP A 59 1.28 2.82 9.84
C ASP A 59 0.20 3.08 8.79
N LEU A 60 0.61 3.51 7.58
CA LEU A 60 -0.30 3.69 6.46
C LEU A 60 -1.03 2.38 6.13
N ALA A 61 -0.28 1.28 6.07
CA ALA A 61 -0.81 -0.05 5.78
C ALA A 61 -1.82 -0.50 6.84
N VAL A 62 -1.56 -0.28 8.13
CA VAL A 62 -2.47 -0.64 9.23
C VAL A 62 -3.79 0.13 9.13
N HIS A 63 -3.74 1.44 8.89
CA HIS A 63 -4.96 2.25 8.75
C HIS A 63 -5.81 1.82 7.54
N ALA A 64 -5.18 1.54 6.40
CA ALA A 64 -5.88 1.03 5.22
C ALA A 64 -6.48 -0.36 5.48
N ALA A 65 -5.72 -1.25 6.15
CA ALA A 65 -6.15 -2.59 6.52
C ALA A 65 -7.37 -2.57 7.45
N GLN A 66 -7.36 -1.74 8.48
CA GLN A 66 -8.48 -1.60 9.42
C GLN A 66 -9.77 -1.22 8.69
N ARG A 67 -9.70 -0.26 7.76
CA ARG A 67 -10.85 0.14 6.93
C ARG A 67 -11.32 -0.98 5.99
N ALA A 68 -10.39 -1.74 5.42
CA ALA A 68 -10.74 -2.88 4.58
C ALA A 68 -11.43 -4.00 5.36
N LEU A 69 -10.94 -4.31 6.56
CA LEU A 69 -11.53 -5.29 7.46
C LEU A 69 -12.94 -4.85 7.91
N GLU A 70 -13.09 -3.59 8.32
CA GLU A 70 -14.39 -3.01 8.68
C GLU A 70 -15.37 -3.09 7.51
N ASN A 71 -14.95 -2.73 6.31
CA ASN A 71 -15.78 -2.80 5.10
C ASN A 71 -16.20 -4.24 4.76
N ALA A 72 -15.34 -5.22 5.05
CA ALA A 72 -15.62 -6.64 4.85
C ALA A 72 -16.48 -7.27 5.97
N GLY A 73 -16.67 -6.59 7.11
CA GLY A 73 -17.28 -7.17 8.30
C GLY A 73 -16.41 -8.26 8.94
N LEU A 74 -15.09 -8.15 8.80
CA LEU A 74 -14.08 -9.08 9.29
C LEU A 74 -13.22 -8.44 10.38
N THR A 75 -12.50 -9.29 11.10
CA THR A 75 -11.48 -8.91 12.07
C THR A 75 -10.10 -9.42 11.66
N ALA A 76 -9.05 -8.93 12.28
CA ALA A 76 -7.70 -9.42 12.03
C ALA A 76 -7.53 -10.91 12.37
N ALA A 77 -8.35 -11.45 13.28
CA ALA A 77 -8.37 -12.88 13.62
C ALA A 77 -8.90 -13.77 12.50
N ASP A 78 -9.57 -13.21 11.51
CA ASP A 78 -10.10 -13.94 10.36
C ASP A 78 -9.09 -14.07 9.20
N ILE A 79 -7.91 -13.40 9.29
CA ILE A 79 -6.93 -13.31 8.21
C ILE A 79 -5.85 -14.38 8.36
N ASP A 80 -5.61 -15.15 7.31
CA ASP A 80 -4.60 -16.22 7.25
C ASP A 80 -3.30 -15.76 6.59
N ILE A 81 -3.38 -14.76 5.70
CA ILE A 81 -2.27 -14.31 4.84
C ILE A 81 -2.22 -12.79 4.82
N ILE A 82 -1.03 -12.20 5.03
CA ILE A 82 -0.80 -10.76 4.85
C ILE A 82 0.31 -10.57 3.83
N ILE A 83 0.02 -9.83 2.76
CA ILE A 83 1.00 -9.46 1.73
C ILE A 83 1.07 -7.95 1.64
N ILE A 84 2.25 -7.39 1.86
CA ILE A 84 2.51 -5.97 1.67
C ILE A 84 3.32 -5.78 0.40
N ALA A 85 2.79 -5.01 -0.53
CA ALA A 85 3.53 -4.56 -1.71
C ALA A 85 4.11 -3.18 -1.42
N THR A 86 5.43 -3.09 -1.28
CA THR A 86 6.12 -1.83 -0.98
C THR A 86 7.56 -1.81 -1.51
N THR A 87 8.02 -0.63 -1.90
CA THR A 87 9.43 -0.30 -2.18
C THR A 87 10.04 0.59 -1.10
N THR A 88 9.21 1.00 -0.14
CA THR A 88 9.60 1.83 1.00
C THR A 88 9.30 1.11 2.32
N PRO A 89 9.92 -0.06 2.56
CA PRO A 89 9.70 -0.80 3.80
C PRO A 89 10.13 0.04 5.01
N ASP A 90 9.59 -0.28 6.18
CA ASP A 90 9.98 0.38 7.42
C ASP A 90 11.46 0.18 7.72
N ASP A 91 11.92 -1.05 7.56
CA ASP A 91 13.27 -1.52 7.81
C ASP A 91 13.60 -2.68 6.84
N THR A 92 14.87 -3.06 6.76
CA THR A 92 15.28 -4.25 5.99
C THR A 92 14.73 -5.54 6.61
N PHE A 93 14.67 -5.60 7.93
CA PHE A 93 14.04 -6.66 8.72
C PHE A 93 13.63 -6.10 10.10
N PRO A 94 12.55 -6.60 10.71
CA PRO A 94 11.57 -7.52 10.11
C PRO A 94 10.89 -6.92 8.87
N SER A 95 10.23 -7.77 8.06
CA SER A 95 9.43 -7.29 6.92
C SER A 95 8.33 -6.34 7.39
N THR A 96 7.95 -5.39 6.55
CA THR A 96 6.81 -4.47 6.85
C THR A 96 5.53 -5.26 7.12
N ALA A 97 5.30 -6.36 6.40
CA ALA A 97 4.16 -7.23 6.63
C ALA A 97 4.15 -7.85 8.03
N SER A 98 5.31 -8.25 8.57
CA SER A 98 5.41 -8.76 9.94
C SER A 98 5.11 -7.68 10.99
N VAL A 99 5.51 -6.43 10.72
CA VAL A 99 5.19 -5.28 11.58
C VAL A 99 3.68 -5.01 11.55
N VAL A 100 3.07 -5.03 10.36
CA VAL A 100 1.61 -4.85 10.19
C VAL A 100 0.83 -5.98 10.87
N GLN A 101 1.26 -7.23 10.69
CA GLN A 101 0.71 -8.40 11.39
C GLN A 101 0.67 -8.19 12.89
N HIS A 102 1.77 -7.76 13.47
CA HIS A 102 1.87 -7.47 14.90
C HIS A 102 0.94 -6.34 15.33
N LYS A 103 0.95 -5.20 14.61
CA LYS A 103 0.10 -4.03 14.91
C LYS A 103 -1.40 -4.34 14.81
N LEU A 104 -1.80 -5.24 13.92
CA LEU A 104 -3.18 -5.68 13.76
C LEU A 104 -3.58 -6.80 14.75
N ASN A 105 -2.62 -7.41 15.47
CA ASN A 105 -2.81 -8.63 16.27
C ASN A 105 -3.27 -9.84 15.43
N ALA A 106 -2.89 -9.92 14.16
CA ALA A 106 -3.24 -11.04 13.25
C ALA A 106 -2.25 -12.20 13.39
N TYR A 107 -2.03 -12.69 14.60
CA TYR A 107 -0.94 -13.62 14.94
C TYR A 107 -1.02 -14.99 14.29
N GLN A 108 -2.19 -15.41 13.79
CA GLN A 108 -2.35 -16.66 13.05
C GLN A 108 -2.00 -16.54 11.57
N ALA A 109 -1.96 -15.33 11.02
CA ALA A 109 -1.58 -15.09 9.63
C ALA A 109 -0.08 -15.32 9.43
N PHE A 110 0.34 -15.81 8.27
CA PHE A 110 1.71 -15.61 7.83
C PHE A 110 1.83 -14.34 6.98
N ALA A 111 2.97 -13.67 7.07
CA ALA A 111 3.14 -12.33 6.53
C ALA A 111 4.47 -12.16 5.79
N PHE A 112 4.46 -11.53 4.62
CA PHE A 112 5.66 -11.23 3.83
C PHE A 112 5.45 -10.03 2.91
N ASP A 113 6.56 -9.40 2.51
CA ASP A 113 6.57 -8.30 1.56
C ASP A 113 6.81 -8.79 0.13
N VAL A 114 6.24 -8.06 -0.84
CA VAL A 114 6.52 -8.19 -2.27
C VAL A 114 7.03 -6.85 -2.78
N GLN A 115 8.08 -6.86 -3.59
CA GLN A 115 8.61 -5.66 -4.20
C GLN A 115 8.51 -5.75 -5.72
N ALA A 116 7.64 -4.94 -6.30
CA ALA A 116 7.49 -4.83 -7.76
C ALA A 116 7.04 -3.41 -8.15
N VAL A 117 7.42 -2.40 -7.37
CA VAL A 117 7.14 -0.98 -7.59
C VAL A 117 5.65 -0.76 -7.91
N CYS A 118 5.32 -0.03 -8.98
CA CYS A 118 3.96 0.30 -9.37
C CYS A 118 3.08 -0.93 -9.68
N ALA A 119 3.67 -2.08 -10.03
CA ALA A 119 2.96 -3.33 -10.27
C ALA A 119 2.76 -4.16 -8.98
N GLY A 120 3.37 -3.77 -7.86
CA GLY A 120 3.42 -4.56 -6.62
C GLY A 120 2.06 -4.99 -6.10
N PHE A 121 1.10 -4.07 -6.04
CA PHE A 121 -0.26 -4.41 -5.57
C PHE A 121 -0.95 -5.46 -6.47
N VAL A 122 -0.85 -5.29 -7.79
CA VAL A 122 -1.44 -6.25 -8.75
C VAL A 122 -0.77 -7.62 -8.65
N TYR A 123 0.55 -7.66 -8.45
CA TYR A 123 1.27 -8.91 -8.24
C TYR A 123 0.91 -9.54 -6.89
N GLY A 124 0.76 -8.73 -5.85
CA GLY A 124 0.27 -9.17 -4.55
C GLY A 124 -1.11 -9.84 -4.63
N LEU A 125 -2.04 -9.27 -5.41
CA LEU A 125 -3.34 -9.90 -5.68
C LEU A 125 -3.19 -11.26 -6.37
N GLY A 126 -2.32 -11.38 -7.37
CA GLY A 126 -2.05 -12.64 -8.07
C GLY A 126 -1.43 -13.71 -7.17
N VAL A 127 -0.52 -13.30 -6.28
CA VAL A 127 0.10 -14.18 -5.29
C VAL A 127 -0.94 -14.64 -4.27
N GLY A 128 -1.75 -13.73 -3.73
CA GLY A 128 -2.81 -14.05 -2.77
C GLY A 128 -3.87 -14.99 -3.36
N ASP A 129 -4.30 -14.74 -4.59
CA ASP A 129 -5.21 -15.65 -5.33
C ASP A 129 -4.62 -17.07 -5.44
N SER A 130 -3.34 -17.16 -5.79
CA SER A 130 -2.63 -18.45 -5.92
C SER A 130 -2.50 -19.19 -4.59
N LEU A 131 -2.18 -18.47 -3.50
CA LEU A 131 -2.06 -19.06 -2.16
C LEU A 131 -3.41 -19.59 -1.64
N ILE A 132 -4.50 -18.84 -1.83
CA ILE A 132 -5.84 -19.30 -1.46
C ILE A 132 -6.23 -20.53 -2.28
N LYS A 133 -6.04 -20.49 -3.61
CA LYS A 133 -6.38 -21.64 -4.48
C LYS A 133 -5.55 -22.89 -4.20
N SER A 134 -4.33 -22.74 -3.70
CA SER A 134 -3.48 -23.84 -3.28
C SER A 134 -3.78 -24.35 -1.87
N GLY A 135 -4.76 -23.75 -1.17
CA GLY A 135 -5.20 -24.20 0.16
C GLY A 135 -4.29 -23.76 1.32
N GLN A 136 -3.42 -22.76 1.12
CA GLN A 136 -2.53 -22.26 2.17
C GLN A 136 -3.21 -21.26 3.12
N GLY A 137 -4.42 -20.84 2.82
CA GLY A 137 -5.27 -19.97 3.62
C GLY A 137 -6.59 -19.75 2.91
N GLN A 138 -7.56 -19.17 3.61
CA GLN A 138 -8.87 -18.85 3.07
C GLN A 138 -9.07 -17.35 2.85
N ARG A 139 -8.38 -16.51 3.64
CA ARG A 139 -8.51 -15.05 3.60
C ARG A 139 -7.15 -14.39 3.58
N ALA A 140 -6.93 -13.59 2.55
CA ALA A 140 -5.71 -12.83 2.37
C ALA A 140 -6.00 -11.33 2.46
N LEU A 141 -5.17 -10.62 3.21
CA LEU A 141 -5.12 -9.15 3.26
C LEU A 141 -3.95 -8.69 2.38
N ILE A 142 -4.29 -8.03 1.27
CA ILE A 142 -3.31 -7.56 0.30
C ILE A 142 -3.25 -6.04 0.37
N ILE A 143 -2.07 -5.48 0.62
CA ILE A 143 -1.91 -4.05 0.83
C ILE A 143 -0.79 -3.52 -0.06
N GLY A 144 -1.06 -2.47 -0.84
CA GLY A 144 -0.04 -1.64 -1.44
C GLY A 144 0.14 -0.39 -0.59
N ALA A 145 1.34 -0.14 -0.09
CA ALA A 145 1.61 1.01 0.77
C ALA A 145 3.01 1.58 0.48
N GLU A 146 3.07 2.89 0.36
CA GLU A 146 4.33 3.60 0.09
C GLU A 146 4.45 4.87 0.93
N SER A 147 5.62 5.13 1.48
CA SER A 147 6.00 6.42 2.06
C SER A 147 7.00 7.14 1.15
N PHE A 148 6.64 7.29 -0.13
CA PHE A 148 7.54 7.72 -1.21
C PHE A 148 8.06 9.14 -1.02
N THR A 149 7.32 9.99 -0.33
CA THR A 149 7.69 11.37 0.01
C THR A 149 9.01 11.47 0.79
N LYS A 150 9.44 10.39 1.48
CA LYS A 150 10.73 10.30 2.17
C LYS A 150 11.93 10.15 1.24
N LEU A 151 11.71 9.65 0.03
CA LEU A 151 12.76 9.38 -0.96
C LEU A 151 12.95 10.52 -1.96
N LEU A 152 11.98 11.44 -2.05
CA LEU A 152 12.00 12.49 -3.07
C LEU A 152 13.09 13.52 -2.80
N ASN A 153 13.81 13.89 -3.85
CA ASN A 153 14.62 15.10 -3.84
C ASN A 153 13.71 16.30 -4.15
N TRP A 154 13.25 16.98 -3.12
CA TRP A 154 12.36 18.13 -3.21
C TRP A 154 12.96 19.35 -3.96
N LYS A 155 14.26 19.30 -4.30
CA LYS A 155 14.94 20.32 -5.12
C LYS A 155 15.03 19.93 -6.59
N ASP A 156 14.58 18.74 -6.95
CA ASP A 156 14.59 18.26 -8.33
C ASP A 156 13.16 18.28 -8.91
N ARG A 157 12.86 19.34 -9.66
CA ARG A 157 11.58 19.52 -10.35
C ARG A 157 11.21 18.36 -11.27
N THR A 158 12.19 17.63 -11.81
CA THR A 158 11.92 16.56 -12.77
C THR A 158 11.35 15.31 -12.12
N THR A 159 11.50 15.17 -10.82
CA THR A 159 11.07 13.99 -10.05
C THR A 159 10.03 14.31 -8.99
N CYS A 160 10.18 15.39 -8.21
CA CYS A 160 9.28 15.64 -7.06
C CYS A 160 7.83 15.94 -7.47
N VAL A 161 7.56 16.34 -8.70
CA VAL A 161 6.21 16.62 -9.23
C VAL A 161 5.45 15.36 -9.69
N LEU A 162 6.13 14.20 -9.82
CA LEU A 162 5.57 12.99 -10.43
C LEU A 162 4.72 12.15 -9.48
N PHE A 163 4.73 12.47 -8.18
CA PHE A 163 4.05 11.67 -7.16
C PHE A 163 2.94 12.47 -6.49
N GLY A 164 1.77 11.80 -6.33
CA GLY A 164 0.56 12.35 -5.73
C GLY A 164 0.33 11.92 -4.28
#